data_a32195d1e94f3fe8c1497cbebcfe7fdb
#
_entry.id   a32195d1e94f3fe8c1497cbebcfe7fdb
#
_cell.length_a   1.000
_cell.length_b   1.000
_cell.length_c   1.000
_cell.angle_alpha   90.00
_cell.angle_beta   90.00
_cell.angle_gamma   90.00
#
_symmetry.space_group_name_H-M   'P 1'
#
loop_
_entity.id
_entity.type
_entity.pdbx_description
1 polymer ?
#
loop_
_entity_poly.entity_id
_entity_poly.type
_entity_poly.pdbx_seq_one_letter_code
_entity_poly.pdbx_strand_id
1 'polypeptide(L)'
;MKKYFSFLLFILFCAITNAQIKGTVTDVNGKPVPLVNIFEENTYTGTTTNDQGKYVLNVKTAGTHKIIFQFLGYKTVRKEVTIDKSSVVLDVVLQEEDIALNEVVINAKDNPANEIIRKAIANKKENSEKTARYKADFYSRGIFRIKDAPKTILGQKFDFFDEVLDSTRSGILYLSETVSKITFQKPDKMKEVIVASKVSGNDNGFSFNNADSANFDFYENYLPFQINVVSPIADNAFSYYKYKFEGSFFNENRQQINKIKVIPRRDTEPTMEGYIYIEDDSYSIYAVDLAINGNQMQTPAIDKLILKQSFSYNSNNKIWVK
;
A
#
# COMPACT_ATOMS: atom_id res chain seq x y z
N MET A 1 -28.06 -48.82 -11.33
CA MET A 1 -26.78 -48.35 -10.75
C MET A 1 -26.29 -47.06 -11.36
N LYS A 2 -26.24 -46.86 -12.67
CA LYS A 2 -25.76 -45.61 -13.31
C LYS A 2 -26.53 -44.31 -12.89
N LYS A 3 -27.86 -44.38 -12.64
CA LYS A 3 -28.68 -43.22 -12.22
C LYS A 3 -28.34 -42.73 -10.77
N TYR A 4 -28.03 -43.64 -9.87
CA TYR A 4 -27.65 -43.27 -8.49
C TYR A 4 -26.22 -42.74 -8.38
N PHE A 5 -25.36 -43.20 -9.27
CA PHE A 5 -24.00 -42.69 -9.35
C PHE A 5 -23.95 -41.21 -9.84
N SER A 6 -24.81 -40.88 -10.81
CA SER A 6 -24.96 -39.50 -11.30
C SER A 6 -25.59 -38.58 -10.26
N PHE A 7 -26.50 -39.07 -9.42
CA PHE A 7 -27.10 -38.32 -8.33
C PHE A 7 -26.11 -38.09 -7.17
N LEU A 8 -25.30 -39.08 -6.87
CA LEU A 8 -24.20 -38.98 -5.86
C LEU A 8 -23.11 -37.98 -6.30
N LEU A 9 -22.81 -37.95 -7.62
CA LEU A 9 -21.83 -37.00 -8.17
C LEU A 9 -22.36 -35.56 -8.12
N PHE A 10 -23.67 -35.36 -8.25
CA PHE A 10 -24.31 -34.06 -8.18
C PHE A 10 -24.34 -33.50 -6.72
N ILE A 11 -24.49 -34.39 -5.73
CA ILE A 11 -24.42 -34.00 -4.30
C ILE A 11 -23.00 -33.59 -3.89
N LEU A 12 -21.98 -34.18 -4.51
CA LEU A 12 -20.56 -33.82 -4.22
C LEU A 12 -20.15 -32.45 -4.76
N PHE A 13 -20.94 -31.88 -5.68
CA PHE A 13 -20.68 -30.55 -6.25
C PHE A 13 -21.26 -29.39 -5.42
N CYS A 14 -21.98 -29.70 -4.34
CA CYS A 14 -22.52 -28.69 -3.42
C CYS A 14 -21.53 -28.38 -2.29
N ALA A 15 -21.11 -27.13 -2.27
CA ALA A 15 -20.61 -26.40 -1.11
C ALA A 15 -19.10 -26.35 -0.87
N ILE A 16 -18.38 -25.71 -1.77
CA ILE A 16 -17.29 -24.86 -1.30
C ILE A 16 -17.85 -23.44 -1.16
N THR A 17 -18.66 -23.20 -0.16
CA THR A 17 -19.05 -21.83 0.22
C THR A 17 -17.90 -21.21 0.99
N ASN A 18 -17.10 -20.41 0.31
CA ASN A 18 -16.13 -19.56 1.01
C ASN A 18 -16.92 -18.48 1.75
N ALA A 19 -16.78 -18.43 3.06
CA ALA A 19 -17.33 -17.35 3.86
C ALA A 19 -16.58 -16.05 3.53
N GLN A 20 -17.31 -15.00 3.16
CA GLN A 20 -16.74 -13.71 2.74
C GLN A 20 -17.37 -12.59 3.55
N ILE A 21 -16.55 -11.62 3.95
CA ILE A 21 -17.02 -10.30 4.39
C ILE A 21 -16.84 -9.37 3.21
N LYS A 22 -17.90 -8.71 2.80
CA LYS A 22 -17.86 -7.73 1.70
C LYS A 22 -18.60 -6.46 2.12
N GLY A 23 -18.28 -5.34 1.52
CA GLY A 23 -18.95 -4.08 1.81
C GLY A 23 -18.28 -2.91 1.13
N THR A 24 -18.67 -1.72 1.57
CA THR A 24 -18.15 -0.45 1.08
C THR A 24 -17.61 0.37 2.26
N VAL A 25 -16.48 1.03 2.05
CA VAL A 25 -15.91 1.98 3.01
C VAL A 25 -16.08 3.39 2.43
N THR A 26 -16.68 4.27 3.23
CA THR A 26 -16.89 5.68 2.87
C THR A 26 -16.32 6.59 3.96
N ASP A 27 -16.12 7.85 3.65
CA ASP A 27 -15.93 8.92 4.64
C ASP A 27 -17.27 9.37 5.24
N VAL A 28 -17.24 10.33 6.17
CA VAL A 28 -18.42 10.89 6.83
C VAL A 28 -19.36 11.62 5.87
N ASN A 29 -18.89 11.99 4.68
CA ASN A 29 -19.66 12.66 3.63
C ASN A 29 -20.26 11.66 2.64
N GLY A 30 -20.05 10.36 2.86
CA GLY A 30 -20.49 9.30 1.96
C GLY A 30 -19.59 9.09 0.74
N LYS A 31 -18.45 9.77 0.65
CA LYS A 31 -17.50 9.60 -0.44
C LYS A 31 -16.73 8.29 -0.26
N PRO A 32 -16.60 7.45 -1.31
CA PRO A 32 -15.80 6.22 -1.24
C PRO A 32 -14.35 6.49 -0.84
N VAL A 33 -13.81 5.69 0.06
CA VAL A 33 -12.40 5.75 0.46
C VAL A 33 -11.65 4.55 -0.17
N PRO A 34 -10.83 4.79 -1.19
CA PRO A 34 -10.01 3.74 -1.80
C PRO A 34 -8.77 3.44 -0.97
N LEU A 35 -8.16 2.25 -1.21
CA LEU A 35 -6.90 1.81 -0.61
C LEU A 35 -6.92 1.69 0.92
N VAL A 36 -8.11 1.55 1.52
CA VAL A 36 -8.22 1.23 2.95
C VAL A 36 -7.73 -0.19 3.16
N ASN A 37 -6.78 -0.39 4.06
CA ASN A 37 -6.36 -1.71 4.50
C ASN A 37 -7.44 -2.32 5.39
N ILE A 38 -7.86 -3.53 5.05
CA ILE A 38 -8.88 -4.29 5.78
C ILE A 38 -8.29 -5.65 6.11
N PHE A 39 -8.13 -5.95 7.38
CA PHE A 39 -7.49 -7.19 7.79
C PHE A 39 -8.10 -7.75 9.09
N GLU A 40 -7.95 -9.05 9.26
CA GLU A 40 -8.34 -9.72 10.49
C GLU A 40 -7.23 -9.57 11.54
N GLU A 41 -7.60 -9.09 12.73
CA GLU A 41 -6.68 -8.80 13.84
C GLU A 41 -5.82 -10.03 14.18
N ASN A 42 -4.52 -9.83 14.35
CA ASN A 42 -3.52 -10.86 14.68
C ASN A 42 -3.39 -11.99 13.64
N THR A 43 -3.87 -11.79 12.42
CA THR A 43 -3.67 -12.70 11.30
C THR A 43 -2.96 -11.99 10.13
N TYR A 44 -2.72 -12.74 9.07
CA TYR A 44 -2.24 -12.19 7.79
C TYR A 44 -3.34 -12.21 6.72
N THR A 45 -4.60 -12.35 7.14
CA THR A 45 -5.75 -12.32 6.23
C THR A 45 -6.17 -10.88 6.03
N GLY A 46 -6.06 -10.35 4.82
CA GLY A 46 -6.38 -8.96 4.53
C GLY A 46 -6.76 -8.72 3.08
N THR A 47 -7.26 -7.52 2.82
CA THR A 47 -7.63 -6.99 1.51
C THR A 47 -7.57 -5.46 1.54
N THR A 48 -7.82 -4.82 0.39
CA THR A 48 -7.93 -3.35 0.32
C THR A 48 -9.21 -2.95 -0.40
N THR A 49 -9.68 -1.72 -0.18
CA THR A 49 -10.77 -1.15 -0.95
C THR A 49 -10.33 -0.73 -2.35
N ASN A 50 -11.22 -0.91 -3.34
CA ASN A 50 -11.04 -0.38 -4.69
C ASN A 50 -11.42 1.12 -4.78
N ASP A 51 -11.37 1.73 -5.98
CA ASP A 51 -11.69 3.16 -6.20
C ASP A 51 -13.14 3.53 -5.82
N GLN A 52 -14.02 2.55 -5.75
CA GLN A 52 -15.41 2.72 -5.33
C GLN A 52 -15.60 2.44 -3.84
N GLY A 53 -14.51 2.28 -3.08
CA GLY A 53 -14.54 1.93 -1.66
C GLY A 53 -14.98 0.50 -1.38
N LYS A 54 -15.20 -0.35 -2.40
CA LYS A 54 -15.70 -1.73 -2.23
C LYS A 54 -14.55 -2.68 -1.90
N TYR A 55 -14.86 -3.70 -1.07
CA TYR A 55 -13.92 -4.73 -0.70
C TYR A 55 -14.57 -6.12 -0.59
N VAL A 56 -13.72 -7.14 -0.65
CA VAL A 56 -14.06 -8.53 -0.32
C VAL A 56 -12.91 -9.11 0.49
N LEU A 57 -13.21 -9.56 1.69
CA LEU A 57 -12.27 -10.25 2.59
C LEU A 57 -12.68 -11.71 2.71
N ASN A 58 -11.79 -12.61 2.30
CA ASN A 58 -12.00 -14.04 2.40
C ASN A 58 -11.54 -14.55 3.77
N VAL A 59 -12.46 -15.03 4.58
CA VAL A 59 -12.17 -15.59 5.90
C VAL A 59 -12.25 -17.11 5.85
N LYS A 60 -11.26 -17.78 6.45
CA LYS A 60 -11.09 -19.23 6.27
C LYS A 60 -11.91 -20.09 7.23
N THR A 61 -12.40 -19.51 8.33
CA THR A 61 -13.08 -20.25 9.41
C THR A 61 -14.42 -19.60 9.73
N ALA A 62 -15.35 -20.40 10.23
CA ALA A 62 -16.57 -19.87 10.85
C ALA A 62 -16.23 -19.40 12.28
N GLY A 63 -16.96 -18.41 12.78
CA GLY A 63 -16.76 -17.86 14.13
C GLY A 63 -16.83 -16.34 14.15
N THR A 64 -16.41 -15.76 15.28
CA THR A 64 -16.34 -14.31 15.45
C THR A 64 -14.93 -13.83 15.10
N HIS A 65 -14.88 -12.88 14.19
CA HIS A 65 -13.65 -12.29 13.66
C HIS A 65 -13.60 -10.81 14.00
N LYS A 66 -12.44 -10.32 14.37
CA LYS A 66 -12.19 -8.90 14.59
C LYS A 66 -11.53 -8.33 13.34
N ILE A 67 -12.27 -7.49 12.64
CA ILE A 67 -11.85 -6.87 11.38
C ILE A 67 -11.44 -5.44 11.63
N ILE A 68 -10.24 -5.09 11.17
CA ILE A 68 -9.64 -3.77 11.30
C ILE A 68 -9.69 -3.09 9.93
N PHE A 69 -10.13 -1.83 9.93
CA PHE A 69 -10.12 -0.93 8.78
C PHE A 69 -9.16 0.21 9.09
N GLN A 70 -8.08 0.29 8.35
CA GLN A 70 -6.99 1.24 8.59
C GLN A 70 -6.62 1.98 7.31
N PHE A 71 -6.56 3.29 7.40
CA PHE A 71 -6.06 4.13 6.33
C PHE A 71 -5.39 5.38 6.91
N LEU A 72 -4.27 5.78 6.31
CA LEU A 72 -3.52 6.95 6.80
C LEU A 72 -4.37 8.23 6.68
N GLY A 73 -4.47 8.99 7.78
CA GLY A 73 -5.31 10.18 7.88
C GLY A 73 -6.75 9.92 8.33
N TYR A 74 -7.08 8.66 8.67
CA TYR A 74 -8.39 8.27 9.19
C TYR A 74 -8.24 7.49 10.49
N LYS A 75 -9.23 7.63 11.39
CA LYS A 75 -9.31 6.82 12.61
C LYS A 75 -9.51 5.38 12.25
N THR A 76 -8.68 4.50 12.82
CA THR A 76 -8.82 3.07 12.65
C THR A 76 -10.14 2.59 13.24
N VAL A 77 -10.91 1.83 12.46
CA VAL A 77 -12.18 1.23 12.87
C VAL A 77 -12.00 -0.27 13.09
N ARG A 78 -12.47 -0.77 14.25
CA ARG A 78 -12.52 -2.19 14.58
C ARG A 78 -13.98 -2.66 14.63
N LYS A 79 -14.27 -3.78 13.97
CA LYS A 79 -15.59 -4.40 13.95
C LYS A 79 -15.47 -5.88 14.30
N GLU A 80 -16.34 -6.35 15.18
CA GLU A 80 -16.53 -7.78 15.40
C GLU A 80 -17.64 -8.29 14.49
N VAL A 81 -17.35 -9.33 13.72
CA VAL A 81 -18.26 -9.94 12.75
C VAL A 81 -18.32 -11.42 12.99
N THR A 82 -19.51 -11.95 13.21
CA THR A 82 -19.73 -13.38 13.30
C THR A 82 -20.10 -13.95 11.94
N ILE A 83 -19.31 -14.90 11.49
CA ILE A 83 -19.49 -15.58 10.21
C ILE A 83 -19.90 -17.02 10.50
N ASP A 84 -20.99 -17.44 9.89
CA ASP A 84 -21.37 -18.84 9.81
C ASP A 84 -20.92 -19.45 8.46
N LYS A 85 -21.82 -19.86 7.62
CA LYS A 85 -21.56 -20.41 6.27
C LYS A 85 -21.93 -19.43 5.15
N SER A 86 -22.43 -18.24 5.49
CA SER A 86 -22.89 -17.24 4.53
C SER A 86 -21.97 -16.03 4.46
N SER A 87 -22.00 -15.32 3.32
CA SER A 87 -21.30 -14.05 3.18
C SER A 87 -21.98 -12.97 4.01
N VAL A 88 -21.20 -12.15 4.69
CA VAL A 88 -21.68 -11.01 5.50
C VAL A 88 -21.38 -9.72 4.76
N VAL A 89 -22.38 -8.80 4.75
CA VAL A 89 -22.17 -7.43 4.24
C VAL A 89 -21.87 -6.52 5.43
N LEU A 90 -20.75 -5.80 5.35
CA LEU A 90 -20.28 -4.89 6.39
C LEU A 90 -19.82 -3.58 5.74
N ASP A 91 -20.67 -2.57 5.75
CA ASP A 91 -20.31 -1.23 5.33
C ASP A 91 -19.71 -0.44 6.52
N VAL A 92 -18.68 0.37 6.23
CA VAL A 92 -17.94 1.09 7.26
C VAL A 92 -17.75 2.55 6.86
N VAL A 93 -17.99 3.44 7.80
CA VAL A 93 -17.69 4.87 7.67
C VAL A 93 -16.42 5.16 8.44
N LEU A 94 -15.42 5.70 7.75
CA LEU A 94 -14.19 6.20 8.35
C LEU A 94 -14.34 7.70 8.66
N GLN A 95 -13.89 8.09 9.84
CA GLN A 95 -13.75 9.49 10.22
C GLN A 95 -12.33 9.93 9.91
N GLU A 96 -12.19 11.08 9.25
CA GLU A 96 -10.86 11.71 9.17
C GLU A 96 -10.32 11.90 10.58
N GLU A 97 -9.09 11.52 10.76
CA GLU A 97 -8.38 11.80 11.98
C GLU A 97 -7.81 13.21 11.81
N ASP A 98 -8.47 14.18 12.45
CA ASP A 98 -7.76 15.41 12.77
C ASP A 98 -6.59 14.97 13.66
N ILE A 99 -5.45 14.70 13.02
CA ILE A 99 -4.20 14.53 13.73
C ILE A 99 -3.96 15.89 14.39
N ALA A 100 -4.55 16.09 15.57
CA ALA A 100 -4.16 17.15 16.45
C ALA A 100 -2.69 16.86 16.79
N LEU A 101 -1.82 17.25 15.88
CA LEU A 101 -0.40 17.25 16.12
C LEU A 101 -0.23 18.10 17.36
N ASN A 102 0.23 17.52 18.45
CA ASN A 102 0.69 18.32 19.57
C ASN A 102 1.68 19.31 18.98
N GLU A 103 1.25 20.57 18.88
CA GLU A 103 2.09 21.63 18.35
C GLU A 103 3.28 21.80 19.30
N VAL A 104 4.32 21.08 19.02
CA VAL A 104 5.59 21.31 19.67
C VAL A 104 6.11 22.58 19.02
N VAL A 105 6.04 23.69 19.73
CA VAL A 105 6.70 24.95 19.34
C VAL A 105 8.19 24.65 19.27
N ILE A 106 8.65 24.30 18.09
CA ILE A 106 10.05 23.96 17.83
C ILE A 106 10.78 25.27 17.61
N ASN A 107 11.57 25.67 18.58
CA ASN A 107 12.65 26.61 18.33
C ASN A 107 13.54 26.01 17.23
N ALA A 108 13.97 26.82 16.27
CA ALA A 108 14.78 26.37 15.11
C ALA A 108 16.10 25.63 15.48
N LYS A 109 16.47 25.64 16.78
CA LYS A 109 17.63 24.90 17.31
C LYS A 109 17.33 23.45 17.68
N ASP A 110 16.07 23.06 17.93
CA ASP A 110 15.70 21.73 18.43
C ASP A 110 14.74 21.03 17.46
N ASN A 111 15.25 20.65 16.28
CA ASN A 111 14.48 19.84 15.34
C ASN A 111 14.62 18.35 15.69
N PRO A 112 13.69 17.73 16.43
CA PRO A 112 13.80 16.34 16.87
C PRO A 112 13.77 15.35 15.69
N ALA A 113 13.30 15.77 14.51
CA ALA A 113 13.28 14.92 13.32
C ALA A 113 14.65 14.32 13.00
N ASN A 114 15.72 15.09 13.15
CA ASN A 114 17.07 14.60 12.84
C ASN A 114 17.51 13.47 13.78
N GLU A 115 17.15 13.56 15.06
CA GLU A 115 17.48 12.50 16.03
C GLU A 115 16.65 11.25 15.77
N ILE A 116 15.34 11.40 15.53
CA ILE A 116 14.42 10.30 15.21
C ILE A 116 14.89 9.57 13.95
N ILE A 117 15.25 10.30 12.89
CA ILE A 117 15.76 9.71 11.65
C ILE A 117 17.10 8.99 11.87
N ARG A 118 18.03 9.55 12.67
CA ARG A 118 19.28 8.84 13.00
C ARG A 118 19.01 7.52 13.73
N LYS A 119 18.05 7.51 14.66
CA LYS A 119 17.65 6.30 15.37
C LYS A 119 16.95 5.30 14.42
N ALA A 120 16.10 5.78 13.50
CA ALA A 120 15.51 4.91 12.48
C ALA A 120 16.57 4.27 11.57
N ILE A 121 17.59 5.04 11.15
CA ILE A 121 18.72 4.52 10.37
C ILE A 121 19.51 3.49 11.20
N ALA A 122 19.81 3.77 12.47
CA ALA A 122 20.56 2.86 13.34
C ALA A 122 19.81 1.52 13.57
N ASN A 123 18.48 1.56 13.67
CA ASN A 123 17.64 0.39 13.94
C ASN A 123 17.11 -0.28 12.66
N LYS A 124 17.39 0.26 11.47
CA LYS A 124 16.78 -0.23 10.22
C LYS A 124 17.09 -1.70 9.93
N LYS A 125 18.31 -2.15 10.22
CA LYS A 125 18.71 -3.54 10.03
C LYS A 125 17.89 -4.48 10.92
N GLU A 126 17.78 -4.19 12.20
CA GLU A 126 16.97 -4.99 13.14
C GLU A 126 15.51 -5.02 12.70
N ASN A 127 14.93 -3.87 12.38
CA ASN A 127 13.54 -3.78 11.95
C ASN A 127 13.26 -4.50 10.62
N SER A 128 14.18 -4.43 9.68
CA SER A 128 14.11 -5.13 8.40
C SER A 128 14.27 -6.65 8.55
N GLU A 129 15.13 -7.14 9.46
CA GLU A 129 15.35 -8.58 9.68
C GLU A 129 14.17 -9.28 10.36
N LYS A 130 13.32 -8.55 11.09
CA LYS A 130 12.08 -9.11 11.67
C LYS A 130 11.13 -9.72 10.61
N THR A 131 11.24 -9.27 9.36
CA THR A 131 10.45 -9.77 8.22
C THR A 131 11.29 -10.49 7.18
N ALA A 132 12.41 -11.12 7.60
CA ALA A 132 13.35 -11.77 6.69
C ALA A 132 12.74 -12.93 5.89
N ARG A 133 11.67 -13.56 6.37
CA ARG A 133 10.94 -14.64 5.68
C ARG A 133 9.44 -14.50 5.94
N TYR A 134 8.65 -14.55 4.86
CA TYR A 134 7.19 -14.57 4.99
C TYR A 134 6.52 -15.27 3.80
N LYS A 135 5.26 -15.65 4.03
CA LYS A 135 4.31 -16.02 2.97
C LYS A 135 3.11 -15.10 3.11
N ALA A 136 2.62 -14.60 1.98
CA ALA A 136 1.48 -13.70 1.97
C ALA A 136 0.61 -13.95 0.73
N ASP A 137 -0.66 -13.62 0.85
CA ASP A 137 -1.51 -13.37 -0.29
C ASP A 137 -1.30 -11.91 -0.70
N PHE A 138 -1.02 -11.69 -1.97
CA PHE A 138 -0.69 -10.38 -2.51
C PHE A 138 -1.75 -9.96 -3.52
N TYR A 139 -2.25 -8.74 -3.36
CA TYR A 139 -3.11 -8.09 -4.34
C TYR A 139 -2.45 -6.80 -4.79
N SER A 140 -2.39 -6.62 -6.09
CA SER A 140 -1.95 -5.36 -6.66
C SER A 140 -2.91 -4.87 -7.73
N ARG A 141 -3.03 -3.54 -7.80
CA ARG A 141 -3.76 -2.86 -8.83
C ARG A 141 -2.89 -1.74 -9.40
N GLY A 142 -2.68 -1.77 -10.70
CA GLY A 142 -1.90 -0.76 -11.42
C GLY A 142 -2.80 0.05 -12.34
N ILE A 143 -2.63 1.36 -12.32
CA ILE A 143 -3.31 2.28 -13.22
C ILE A 143 -2.25 3.17 -13.84
N PHE A 144 -2.15 3.13 -15.18
CA PHE A 144 -1.39 4.12 -15.93
C PHE A 144 -2.34 5.15 -16.51
N ARG A 145 -2.16 6.38 -16.08
CA ARG A 145 -2.93 7.52 -16.58
C ARG A 145 -1.97 8.49 -17.30
N ILE A 146 -2.35 8.89 -18.50
CA ILE A 146 -1.69 9.98 -19.20
C ILE A 146 -2.51 11.26 -19.05
N LYS A 147 -1.84 12.38 -18.93
CA LYS A 147 -2.45 13.69 -18.86
C LYS A 147 -1.80 14.59 -19.91
N ASP A 148 -2.61 15.36 -20.62
CA ASP A 148 -2.15 16.33 -21.63
C ASP A 148 -1.16 15.72 -22.65
N ALA A 149 -1.48 14.53 -23.18
CA ALA A 149 -0.60 13.81 -24.12
C ALA A 149 -0.25 14.72 -25.33
N PRO A 150 1.03 14.83 -25.71
CA PRO A 150 1.43 15.65 -26.84
C PRO A 150 0.81 15.12 -28.15
N LYS A 151 0.46 16.01 -29.07
CA LYS A 151 -0.04 15.61 -30.40
C LYS A 151 1.07 15.07 -31.29
N THR A 152 2.29 15.50 -31.04
CA THR A 152 3.48 15.08 -31.80
C THR A 152 4.64 14.84 -30.87
N ILE A 153 5.44 13.81 -31.15
CA ILE A 153 6.70 13.52 -30.48
C ILE A 153 7.78 13.46 -31.56
N LEU A 154 8.83 14.26 -31.41
CA LEU A 154 9.92 14.35 -32.39
C LEU A 154 9.43 14.61 -33.84
N GLY A 155 8.37 15.41 -34.01
CA GLY A 155 7.78 15.73 -35.31
C GLY A 155 6.85 14.65 -35.89
N GLN A 156 6.69 13.50 -35.25
CA GLN A 156 5.74 12.45 -35.66
C GLN A 156 4.45 12.58 -34.86
N LYS A 157 3.30 12.27 -35.50
CA LYS A 157 2.01 12.24 -34.81
C LYS A 157 2.03 11.19 -33.71
N PHE A 158 1.57 11.58 -32.52
CA PHE A 158 1.38 10.70 -31.38
C PHE A 158 -0.12 10.39 -31.24
N ASP A 159 -0.61 9.47 -32.05
CA ASP A 159 -2.02 9.05 -32.13
C ASP A 159 -2.26 7.64 -31.58
N PHE A 160 -1.23 7.00 -31.08
CA PHE A 160 -1.27 5.61 -30.60
C PHE A 160 -2.33 5.34 -29.50
N PHE A 161 -2.74 6.37 -28.76
CA PHE A 161 -3.72 6.28 -27.69
C PHE A 161 -4.99 7.09 -27.94
N ASP A 162 -5.22 7.63 -29.13
CA ASP A 162 -6.33 8.54 -29.40
C ASP A 162 -7.72 7.92 -29.11
N GLU A 163 -7.85 6.59 -29.18
CA GLU A 163 -9.09 5.88 -28.85
C GLU A 163 -9.42 5.88 -27.35
N VAL A 164 -8.43 6.08 -26.47
CA VAL A 164 -8.60 6.06 -25.02
C VAL A 164 -8.42 7.43 -24.37
N LEU A 165 -8.07 8.45 -25.17
CA LEU A 165 -7.89 9.82 -24.69
C LEU A 165 -9.16 10.63 -24.86
N ASP A 166 -9.46 11.46 -23.87
CA ASP A 166 -10.52 12.46 -23.93
C ASP A 166 -10.13 13.70 -24.77
N SER A 167 -11.03 14.71 -24.82
CA SER A 167 -10.80 15.95 -25.54
C SER A 167 -9.60 16.76 -25.05
N THR A 168 -9.16 16.53 -23.81
CA THR A 168 -7.94 17.15 -23.22
C THR A 168 -6.70 16.30 -23.49
N ARG A 169 -6.82 15.21 -24.27
CA ARG A 169 -5.79 14.21 -24.51
C ARG A 169 -5.29 13.54 -23.23
N SER A 170 -6.23 13.32 -22.30
CA SER A 170 -5.99 12.64 -21.02
C SER A 170 -6.81 11.36 -20.96
N GLY A 171 -6.28 10.33 -20.30
CA GLY A 171 -7.02 9.05 -20.19
C GLY A 171 -6.29 8.00 -19.39
N ILE A 172 -6.95 6.86 -19.16
CA ILE A 172 -6.38 5.69 -18.53
C ILE A 172 -5.90 4.75 -19.63
N LEU A 173 -4.59 4.62 -19.76
CA LEU A 173 -3.97 3.77 -20.78
C LEU A 173 -3.98 2.30 -20.39
N TYR A 174 -3.94 2.03 -19.11
CA TYR A 174 -3.78 0.68 -18.58
C TYR A 174 -4.37 0.58 -17.17
N LEU A 175 -5.14 -0.45 -16.96
CA LEU A 175 -5.65 -0.87 -15.65
C LEU A 175 -5.43 -2.37 -15.52
N SER A 176 -4.75 -2.80 -14.47
CA SER A 176 -4.60 -4.22 -14.17
C SER A 176 -4.83 -4.52 -12.71
N GLU A 177 -5.29 -5.74 -12.46
CA GLU A 177 -5.44 -6.31 -11.13
C GLU A 177 -4.78 -7.70 -11.12
N THR A 178 -4.00 -7.98 -10.09
CA THR A 178 -3.33 -9.26 -9.92
C THR A 178 -3.51 -9.74 -8.49
N VAL A 179 -3.91 -10.98 -8.34
CA VAL A 179 -3.94 -11.71 -7.07
C VAL A 179 -2.89 -12.80 -7.15
N SER A 180 -1.98 -12.84 -6.21
CA SER A 180 -0.91 -13.84 -6.19
C SER A 180 -0.58 -14.31 -4.77
N LYS A 181 0.14 -15.42 -4.70
CA LYS A 181 0.74 -15.93 -3.47
C LYS A 181 2.24 -15.72 -3.53
N ILE A 182 2.78 -15.03 -2.54
CA ILE A 182 4.20 -14.76 -2.46
C ILE A 182 4.84 -15.55 -1.33
N THR A 183 6.07 -15.99 -1.59
CA THR A 183 6.99 -16.52 -0.59
C THR A 183 8.28 -15.74 -0.73
N PHE A 184 8.63 -15.03 0.31
CA PHE A 184 9.82 -14.18 0.34
C PHE A 184 10.85 -14.68 1.34
N GLN A 185 12.12 -14.56 0.99
CA GLN A 185 13.27 -14.77 1.87
C GLN A 185 14.37 -13.79 1.49
N LYS A 186 14.78 -12.95 2.45
CA LYS A 186 15.92 -12.06 2.26
C LYS A 186 17.19 -12.81 1.83
N PRO A 187 18.07 -12.16 1.09
CA PRO A 187 17.99 -10.76 0.66
C PRO A 187 17.04 -10.52 -0.52
N ASP A 188 16.87 -11.47 -1.44
CA ASP A 188 16.27 -11.24 -2.76
C ASP A 188 15.46 -12.42 -3.31
N LYS A 189 15.27 -13.48 -2.51
CA LYS A 189 14.55 -14.67 -2.99
C LYS A 189 13.05 -14.47 -2.88
N MET A 190 12.41 -14.18 -4.01
CA MET A 190 10.97 -14.12 -4.13
C MET A 190 10.44 -15.20 -5.06
N LYS A 191 9.37 -15.87 -4.62
CA LYS A 191 8.56 -16.74 -5.47
C LYS A 191 7.15 -16.22 -5.45
N GLU A 192 6.64 -15.85 -6.61
CA GLU A 192 5.26 -15.44 -6.82
C GLU A 192 4.53 -16.50 -7.64
N VAL A 193 3.31 -16.82 -7.21
CA VAL A 193 2.38 -17.67 -7.95
C VAL A 193 1.12 -16.85 -8.21
N ILE A 194 0.92 -16.44 -9.45
CA ILE A 194 -0.27 -15.70 -9.87
C ILE A 194 -1.47 -16.64 -9.80
N VAL A 195 -2.49 -16.25 -9.03
CA VAL A 195 -3.75 -16.97 -8.87
C VAL A 195 -4.78 -16.46 -9.86
N ALA A 196 -4.85 -15.15 -10.04
CA ALA A 196 -5.74 -14.49 -11.00
C ALA A 196 -5.13 -13.16 -11.44
N SER A 197 -5.33 -12.82 -12.70
CA SER A 197 -4.96 -11.53 -13.25
C SER A 197 -6.03 -11.05 -14.23
N LYS A 198 -6.29 -9.75 -14.23
CA LYS A 198 -7.19 -9.07 -15.16
C LYS A 198 -6.53 -7.80 -15.65
N VAL A 199 -6.55 -7.61 -16.96
CA VAL A 199 -6.01 -6.42 -17.63
C VAL A 199 -7.13 -5.81 -18.47
N SER A 200 -7.27 -4.47 -18.46
CA SER A 200 -8.15 -3.74 -19.36
C SER A 200 -7.30 -2.92 -20.33
N GLY A 201 -7.77 -2.76 -21.56
CA GLY A 201 -7.05 -2.12 -22.63
C GLY A 201 -6.55 -3.14 -23.67
N ASN A 202 -5.51 -2.78 -24.43
CA ASN A 202 -4.93 -3.67 -25.44
C ASN A 202 -4.19 -4.82 -24.74
N ASP A 203 -4.86 -5.94 -24.67
CA ASP A 203 -4.57 -7.07 -23.80
C ASP A 203 -3.70 -8.09 -24.54
N ASN A 204 -2.40 -7.97 -24.38
CA ASN A 204 -1.48 -9.06 -24.70
C ASN A 204 -1.33 -10.05 -23.51
N GLY A 205 -2.23 -10.02 -22.54
CA GLY A 205 -2.24 -10.91 -21.38
C GLY A 205 -1.12 -10.69 -20.38
N PHE A 206 -0.34 -9.61 -20.51
CA PHE A 206 0.80 -9.34 -19.64
C PHE A 206 0.46 -8.26 -18.60
N SER A 207 0.38 -8.64 -17.33
CA SER A 207 0.28 -7.70 -16.23
C SER A 207 1.67 -7.27 -15.74
N PHE A 208 1.94 -5.96 -15.73
CA PHE A 208 3.15 -5.42 -15.11
C PHE A 208 3.08 -5.39 -13.59
N ASN A 209 1.94 -5.74 -13.01
CA ASN A 209 1.71 -5.76 -11.57
C ASN A 209 2.14 -7.10 -10.99
N ASN A 210 3.39 -7.22 -10.65
CA ASN A 210 3.90 -8.34 -9.87
C ASN A 210 4.40 -7.87 -8.51
N ALA A 211 4.57 -8.80 -7.58
CA ALA A 211 4.97 -8.50 -6.22
C ALA A 211 6.39 -7.92 -6.16
N ASP A 212 7.26 -8.31 -7.06
CA ASP A 212 8.64 -7.82 -7.14
C ASP A 212 8.67 -6.33 -7.52
N SER A 213 7.90 -5.94 -8.55
CA SER A 213 7.78 -4.55 -9.00
C SER A 213 7.12 -3.62 -7.97
N ALA A 214 6.34 -4.17 -7.03
CA ALA A 214 5.66 -3.43 -5.97
C ALA A 214 6.36 -3.54 -4.61
N ASN A 215 7.48 -4.24 -4.53
CA ASN A 215 8.20 -4.49 -3.28
C ASN A 215 9.16 -3.34 -2.96
N PHE A 216 8.62 -2.20 -2.56
CA PHE A 216 9.44 -1.07 -2.07
C PHE A 216 9.78 -1.30 -0.60
N ASP A 217 11.01 -1.71 -0.30
CA ASP A 217 11.53 -1.82 1.06
C ASP A 217 12.29 -0.53 1.43
N PHE A 218 11.65 0.33 2.19
CA PHE A 218 12.23 1.59 2.62
C PHE A 218 13.38 1.43 3.63
N TYR A 219 13.58 0.24 4.19
CA TYR A 219 14.75 -0.05 5.04
C TYR A 219 16.03 -0.26 4.22
N GLU A 220 15.91 -0.52 2.90
CA GLU A 220 17.07 -0.53 2.01
C GLU A 220 17.59 0.89 1.75
N ASN A 221 18.86 0.99 1.34
CA ASN A 221 19.45 2.30 1.02
C ASN A 221 18.85 2.91 -0.25
N TYR A 222 18.46 2.06 -1.19
CA TYR A 222 17.94 2.46 -2.49
C TYR A 222 16.68 1.69 -2.83
N LEU A 223 15.71 2.40 -3.38
CA LEU A 223 14.50 1.81 -3.92
C LEU A 223 14.72 1.46 -5.39
N PRO A 224 14.31 0.25 -5.83
CA PRO A 224 14.59 -0.27 -7.16
C PRO A 224 13.61 0.28 -8.20
N PHE A 225 13.88 1.47 -8.69
CA PHE A 225 13.26 2.01 -9.90
C PHE A 225 14.18 1.79 -11.12
N GLN A 226 13.90 2.42 -12.25
CA GLN A 226 14.85 2.42 -13.37
C GLN A 226 16.21 3.00 -12.98
N ILE A 227 16.21 3.87 -11.98
CA ILE A 227 17.38 4.39 -11.28
C ILE A 227 17.27 4.09 -9.79
N ASN A 228 18.38 4.13 -9.09
CA ASN A 228 18.40 3.97 -7.65
C ASN A 228 17.90 5.23 -6.94
N VAL A 229 16.67 5.21 -6.45
CA VAL A 229 16.10 6.31 -5.65
C VAL A 229 16.52 6.15 -4.19
N VAL A 230 17.07 7.20 -3.61
CA VAL A 230 17.59 7.17 -2.24
C VAL A 230 16.45 7.07 -1.23
N SER A 231 16.50 6.09 -0.33
CA SER A 231 15.54 5.97 0.75
C SER A 231 15.67 7.13 1.75
N PRO A 232 14.55 7.64 2.31
CA PRO A 232 14.59 8.65 3.38
C PRO A 232 15.33 8.20 4.65
N ILE A 233 15.58 6.91 4.82
CA ILE A 233 16.39 6.36 5.93
C ILE A 233 17.60 5.57 5.43
N ALA A 234 18.13 5.93 4.24
CA ALA A 234 19.42 5.43 3.77
C ALA A 234 20.55 5.82 4.73
N ASP A 235 21.64 5.06 4.75
CA ASP A 235 22.79 5.35 5.61
C ASP A 235 23.34 6.77 5.39
N ASN A 236 23.30 7.25 4.15
CA ASN A 236 23.73 8.58 3.74
C ASN A 236 22.55 9.57 3.51
N ALA A 237 21.36 9.28 4.06
CA ALA A 237 20.15 10.06 3.81
C ALA A 237 20.30 11.56 4.10
N PHE A 238 21.09 11.93 5.13
CA PHE A 238 21.33 13.34 5.47
C PHE A 238 22.10 14.13 4.40
N SER A 239 22.76 13.46 3.46
CA SER A 239 23.39 14.11 2.29
C SER A 239 22.38 14.51 1.23
N TYR A 240 21.23 13.85 1.21
CA TYR A 240 20.17 14.00 0.19
C TYR A 240 18.93 14.72 0.71
N TYR A 241 18.66 14.61 2.01
CA TYR A 241 17.40 15.10 2.62
C TYR A 241 17.64 16.09 3.75
N LYS A 242 16.66 16.96 3.94
CA LYS A 242 16.39 17.69 5.17
C LYS A 242 15.10 17.12 5.77
N TYR A 243 15.00 17.17 7.09
CA TYR A 243 13.83 16.67 7.80
C TYR A 243 13.24 17.76 8.67
N LYS A 244 11.91 17.81 8.74
CA LYS A 244 11.19 18.71 9.62
C LYS A 244 10.19 17.88 10.44
N PHE A 245 10.22 18.04 11.74
CA PHE A 245 9.24 17.46 12.62
C PHE A 245 7.91 18.22 12.46
N GLU A 246 6.82 17.50 12.20
CA GLU A 246 5.49 18.09 12.01
C GLU A 246 4.56 17.79 13.20
N GLY A 247 5.02 16.97 14.17
CA GLY A 247 4.28 16.59 15.36
C GLY A 247 4.23 15.09 15.58
N SER A 248 3.55 14.67 16.63
CA SER A 248 3.32 13.26 16.94
C SER A 248 1.88 13.02 17.33
N PHE A 249 1.43 11.78 17.19
CA PHE A 249 0.12 11.30 17.62
C PHE A 249 0.24 9.89 18.20
N PHE A 250 -0.80 9.44 18.90
CA PHE A 250 -0.86 8.06 19.37
C PHE A 250 -1.76 7.25 18.45
N ASN A 251 -1.26 6.10 18.01
CA ASN A 251 -2.09 5.15 17.29
C ASN A 251 -3.04 4.43 18.28
N GLU A 252 -3.89 3.55 17.76
CA GLU A 252 -4.87 2.81 18.55
C GLU A 252 -4.26 1.85 19.58
N ASN A 253 -2.99 1.47 19.41
CA ASN A 253 -2.23 0.64 20.35
C ASN A 253 -1.50 1.49 21.42
N ARG A 254 -1.79 2.80 21.46
CA ARG A 254 -1.13 3.80 22.33
C ARG A 254 0.38 3.93 22.07
N GLN A 255 0.83 3.58 20.87
CA GLN A 255 2.21 3.81 20.46
C GLN A 255 2.31 5.23 19.87
N GLN A 256 3.32 5.97 20.28
CA GLN A 256 3.57 7.30 19.74
C GLN A 256 4.16 7.20 18.34
N ILE A 257 3.57 7.92 17.39
CA ILE A 257 4.00 7.97 16.00
C ILE A 257 4.45 9.40 15.68
N ASN A 258 5.66 9.54 15.21
CA ASN A 258 6.26 10.82 14.84
C ASN A 258 6.08 11.07 13.35
N LYS A 259 5.42 12.17 13.00
CA LYS A 259 5.26 12.62 11.61
C LYS A 259 6.41 13.52 11.22
N ILE A 260 7.16 13.12 10.22
CA ILE A 260 8.36 13.82 9.75
C ILE A 260 8.22 14.15 8.28
N LYS A 261 8.33 15.42 7.94
CA LYS A 261 8.41 15.87 6.55
C LYS A 261 9.79 15.58 6.00
N VAL A 262 9.82 14.94 4.83
CA VAL A 262 11.01 14.61 4.06
C VAL A 262 11.14 15.62 2.93
N ILE A 263 12.26 16.32 2.85
CA ILE A 263 12.51 17.41 1.92
C ILE A 263 13.81 17.14 1.19
N PRO A 264 13.81 16.97 -0.14
CA PRO A 264 15.03 16.88 -0.93
C PRO A 264 15.95 18.09 -0.71
N ARG A 265 17.27 17.88 -0.73
CA ARG A 265 18.24 18.98 -0.72
C ARG A 265 18.43 19.58 -2.11
N ARG A 266 18.19 18.77 -3.14
CA ARG A 266 18.34 19.17 -4.56
C ARG A 266 17.24 18.49 -5.38
N ASP A 267 16.63 19.23 -6.27
CA ASP A 267 15.50 18.79 -7.07
C ASP A 267 15.90 17.90 -8.26
N THR A 268 17.21 17.81 -8.54
CA THR A 268 17.74 17.01 -9.67
C THR A 268 18.20 15.62 -9.25
N GLU A 269 18.26 15.35 -7.97
CA GLU A 269 18.69 14.05 -7.42
C GLU A 269 17.51 13.07 -7.34
N PRO A 270 17.76 11.75 -7.43
CA PRO A 270 16.73 10.73 -7.32
C PRO A 270 16.28 10.59 -5.86
N THR A 271 15.47 11.51 -5.42
CA THR A 271 14.99 11.65 -4.05
C THR A 271 13.48 11.84 -4.02
N MET A 272 12.87 11.51 -2.90
CA MET A 272 11.43 11.62 -2.68
C MET A 272 11.09 12.77 -1.75
N GLU A 273 9.90 13.36 -1.90
CA GLU A 273 9.36 14.36 -0.99
C GLU A 273 8.05 13.87 -0.37
N GLY A 274 7.71 14.36 0.81
CA GLY A 274 6.45 14.01 1.49
C GLY A 274 6.64 13.74 2.95
N TYR A 275 6.08 12.64 3.46
CA TYR A 275 6.08 12.33 4.88
C TYR A 275 6.52 10.90 5.15
N ILE A 276 7.32 10.72 6.20
CA ILE A 276 7.60 9.44 6.83
C ILE A 276 7.09 9.48 8.28
N TYR A 277 6.50 8.37 8.71
CA TYR A 277 5.93 8.22 10.04
C TYR A 277 6.73 7.14 10.77
N ILE A 278 7.33 7.52 11.90
CA ILE A 278 8.24 6.65 12.67
C ILE A 278 7.66 6.42 14.06
N GLU A 279 7.54 5.18 14.45
CA GLU A 279 7.16 4.78 15.80
C GLU A 279 8.29 5.08 16.80
N ASP A 280 7.96 5.57 17.99
CA ASP A 280 8.92 6.23 18.89
C ASP A 280 9.83 5.24 19.67
N ASP A 281 9.36 4.03 19.96
CA ASP A 281 10.12 3.05 20.75
C ASP A 281 11.07 2.23 19.89
N SER A 282 10.57 1.62 18.83
CA SER A 282 11.33 0.72 17.94
C SER A 282 12.02 1.46 16.81
N TYR A 283 11.63 2.71 16.57
CA TYR A 283 12.02 3.51 15.39
C TYR A 283 11.71 2.82 14.07
N SER A 284 10.67 1.97 14.07
CA SER A 284 10.14 1.32 12.87
C SER A 284 9.34 2.30 12.03
N ILE A 285 9.32 2.07 10.74
CA ILE A 285 8.43 2.80 9.84
C ILE A 285 6.99 2.36 10.12
N TYR A 286 6.14 3.31 10.51
CA TYR A 286 4.69 3.12 10.63
C TYR A 286 3.98 3.32 9.30
N ALA A 287 4.38 4.35 8.54
CA ALA A 287 3.84 4.64 7.23
C ALA A 287 4.77 5.55 6.41
N VAL A 288 4.56 5.58 5.11
CA VAL A 288 5.11 6.57 4.20
C VAL A 288 4.02 7.15 3.31
N ASP A 289 4.11 8.44 3.02
CA ASP A 289 3.35 9.14 1.99
C ASP A 289 4.35 10.00 1.22
N LEU A 290 4.96 9.44 0.22
CA LEU A 290 6.11 10.00 -0.49
C LEU A 290 5.83 10.07 -1.98
N ALA A 291 6.41 11.06 -2.61
CA ALA A 291 6.29 11.27 -4.05
C ALA A 291 7.66 11.55 -4.67
N ILE A 292 7.81 11.20 -5.94
CA ILE A 292 8.97 11.52 -6.77
C ILE A 292 8.50 11.97 -8.15
N ASN A 293 9.10 13.01 -8.70
CA ASN A 293 8.78 13.52 -10.03
C ASN A 293 9.43 12.68 -11.13
N GLY A 294 8.79 12.62 -12.29
CA GLY A 294 9.29 11.85 -13.41
C GLY A 294 10.68 12.27 -13.90
N ASN A 295 10.99 13.55 -13.83
CA ASN A 295 12.34 14.05 -14.17
C ASN A 295 13.42 13.49 -13.24
N GLN A 296 13.13 13.40 -11.93
CA GLN A 296 14.03 12.79 -10.94
C GLN A 296 14.20 11.28 -11.15
N MET A 297 13.18 10.61 -11.72
CA MET A 297 13.24 9.21 -12.10
C MET A 297 13.84 8.96 -13.48
N GLN A 298 14.28 10.01 -14.20
CA GLN A 298 14.70 9.95 -15.60
C GLN A 298 13.60 9.41 -16.55
N THR A 299 12.35 9.62 -16.17
CA THR A 299 11.17 9.20 -16.92
C THR A 299 10.24 10.41 -17.09
N PRO A 300 10.59 11.41 -17.92
CA PRO A 300 9.86 12.68 -18.02
C PRO A 300 8.43 12.55 -18.57
N ALA A 301 8.08 11.40 -19.15
CA ALA A 301 6.71 11.10 -19.56
C ALA A 301 5.76 10.86 -18.33
N ILE A 302 6.31 10.61 -17.16
CA ILE A 302 5.57 10.49 -15.91
C ILE A 302 5.63 11.84 -15.20
N ASP A 303 4.48 12.44 -14.88
CA ASP A 303 4.45 13.65 -14.07
C ASP A 303 4.98 13.37 -12.67
N LYS A 304 4.37 12.42 -11.98
CA LYS A 304 4.65 12.11 -10.58
C LYS A 304 4.29 10.67 -10.24
N LEU A 305 5.14 10.02 -9.45
CA LEU A 305 4.81 8.77 -8.78
C LEU A 305 4.60 9.03 -7.29
N ILE A 306 3.51 8.52 -6.74
CA ILE A 306 3.19 8.63 -5.32
C ILE A 306 3.18 7.24 -4.72
N LEU A 307 3.91 7.07 -3.62
CA LEU A 307 3.94 5.84 -2.84
C LEU A 307 3.32 6.10 -1.47
N LYS A 308 2.20 5.43 -1.20
CA LYS A 308 1.58 5.38 0.12
C LYS A 308 1.63 3.96 0.62
N GLN A 309 2.29 3.76 1.75
CA GLN A 309 2.46 2.45 2.36
C GLN A 309 2.28 2.58 3.85
N SER A 310 1.48 1.70 4.44
CA SER A 310 1.28 1.62 5.87
C SER A 310 1.64 0.24 6.39
N PHE A 311 2.06 0.19 7.65
CA PHE A 311 2.42 -1.05 8.33
C PHE A 311 1.46 -1.27 9.48
N SER A 312 1.05 -2.51 9.68
CA SER A 312 0.21 -2.93 10.79
C SER A 312 1.04 -3.66 11.83
N TYR A 313 0.81 -3.35 13.10
CA TYR A 313 1.53 -4.02 14.18
C TYR A 313 0.89 -5.38 14.49
N ASN A 314 1.66 -6.45 14.38
CA ASN A 314 1.26 -7.78 14.80
C ASN A 314 1.74 -8.01 16.24
N SER A 315 0.82 -7.98 17.19
CA SER A 315 1.12 -8.09 18.63
C SER A 315 1.65 -9.48 19.03
N ASN A 316 1.26 -10.55 18.32
CA ASN A 316 1.73 -11.89 18.60
C ASN A 316 3.23 -12.05 18.33
N ASN A 317 3.70 -11.46 17.25
CA ASN A 317 5.08 -11.55 16.80
C ASN A 317 5.90 -10.30 17.14
N LYS A 318 5.26 -9.26 17.68
CA LYS A 318 5.87 -7.95 18.00
C LYS A 318 6.61 -7.33 16.80
N ILE A 319 6.00 -7.39 15.60
CA ILE A 319 6.57 -6.87 14.37
C ILE A 319 5.58 -5.95 13.63
N TRP A 320 6.11 -5.01 12.89
CA TRP A 320 5.36 -4.24 11.91
C TRP A 320 5.35 -4.99 10.57
N VAL A 321 4.17 -5.14 9.99
CA VAL A 321 3.95 -5.87 8.73
C VAL A 321 3.31 -4.93 7.72
N LYS A 322 3.85 -4.93 6.52
CA LYS A 322 3.38 -4.15 5.36
C LYS A 322 2.04 -4.66 4.85
#